data_ad9d797a80847c1c8a2249abc19092a1
#
_entry.id   ad9d797a80847c1c8a2249abc19092a1
#
_cell.length_a   1.000
_cell.length_b   1.000
_cell.length_c   1.000
_cell.angle_alpha   90.00
_cell.angle_beta   90.00
_cell.angle_gamma   90.00
#
_symmetry.space_group_name_H-M   'P 1'
#
loop_
_entity.id
_entity.type
_entity.pdbx_description
1 polymer ?
#
loop_
_entity_poly.entity_id
_entity_poly.type
_entity_poly.pdbx_seq_one_letter_code
_entity_poly.pdbx_strand_id
1 'polypeptide(L)'
;VQTGDDHTPPPGVNAWITGLPAGTSVGDWDVDSGSTILTSPIFNTVGMTNPRVSYWRWYVTGYTTNPNTDFWTVEISSNGGGSWIPIENTDVATPAWVNIDLDLNALVPQNGLTRFRFTARDTGQGSITEAGLDDFMIYSVVPYVPTVDAPSVATGPRMFELGPANPTPFRSGQTTTLSLSLPKAGPVSARVFDVAGRKVATLLDQTLDSGVHRIVWNGQVDSGVMAPAGVYFIRLDSPEGVRTQRTLLLR
;
A
#
# COMPACT_ATOMS: atom_id res chain seq x y z
N VAL A 1 20.46 -6.22 13.48
CA VAL A 1 19.39 -5.84 14.42
C VAL A 1 18.11 -5.82 13.66
N GLN A 2 17.12 -6.56 14.11
CA GLN A 2 15.79 -6.58 13.52
C GLN A 2 15.21 -5.16 13.45
N THR A 3 14.38 -4.89 12.42
CA THR A 3 13.63 -3.65 12.41
C THR A 3 12.71 -3.58 13.62
N GLY A 4 12.77 -2.48 14.35
CA GLY A 4 11.87 -2.23 15.49
C GLY A 4 10.50 -1.74 15.06
N ASP A 5 10.32 -1.43 13.76
CA ASP A 5 9.13 -0.82 13.20
C ASP A 5 8.57 -1.69 12.08
N ASP A 6 7.26 -1.86 12.08
CA ASP A 6 6.46 -2.34 10.99
C ASP A 6 6.57 -1.35 9.80
N HIS A 7 6.38 -1.82 8.58
CA HIS A 7 6.38 -0.95 7.40
C HIS A 7 5.13 -0.08 7.32
N THR A 8 3.99 -0.62 7.74
CA THR A 8 2.70 0.06 7.64
C THR A 8 2.60 1.22 8.63
N PRO A 9 2.31 2.46 8.20
CA PRO A 9 2.08 3.56 9.13
C PRO A 9 0.91 3.27 10.09
N PRO A 10 0.96 3.77 11.34
CA PRO A 10 -0.13 3.56 12.28
C PRO A 10 -1.52 3.82 11.65
N PRO A 11 -2.52 2.94 11.89
CA PRO A 11 -2.60 1.94 12.97
C PRO A 11 -2.02 0.55 12.65
N GLY A 12 -1.30 0.33 11.56
CA GLY A 12 -0.54 -0.90 11.34
C GLY A 12 0.49 -1.05 12.47
N VAL A 13 0.64 -2.26 12.99
CA VAL A 13 1.56 -2.55 14.12
C VAL A 13 2.13 -3.96 14.05
N ASN A 14 1.89 -4.70 12.96
CA ASN A 14 2.25 -6.10 12.86
C ASN A 14 2.99 -6.40 11.56
N ALA A 15 4.19 -6.92 11.67
CA ALA A 15 4.95 -7.56 10.59
C ALA A 15 5.31 -8.99 10.99
N TRP A 16 5.59 -9.86 10.04
CA TRP A 16 6.22 -11.15 10.32
C TRP A 16 7.73 -10.96 10.37
N ILE A 17 8.36 -11.44 11.44
CA ILE A 17 9.81 -11.39 11.62
C ILE A 17 10.36 -12.75 12.03
N THR A 18 11.63 -13.03 11.75
CA THR A 18 12.26 -14.33 12.01
C THR A 18 12.45 -14.64 13.48
N GLY A 19 12.52 -13.65 14.35
CA GLY A 19 12.69 -13.84 15.80
C GLY A 19 11.86 -12.86 16.63
N LEU A 20 11.40 -13.29 17.81
CA LEU A 20 10.69 -12.48 18.81
C LEU A 20 11.18 -12.86 20.21
N PRO A 21 11.39 -11.86 21.10
CA PRO A 21 11.37 -10.42 20.88
C PRO A 21 12.60 -9.95 20.11
N ALA A 22 12.49 -8.77 19.42
CA ALA A 22 13.66 -8.13 18.85
C ALA A 22 14.70 -7.89 19.95
N GLY A 23 15.90 -8.46 19.76
CA GLY A 23 17.00 -8.31 20.71
C GLY A 23 17.59 -6.91 20.69
N THR A 24 18.33 -6.57 21.73
CA THR A 24 19.08 -5.31 21.82
C THR A 24 20.46 -5.40 21.18
N SER A 25 20.92 -6.61 20.89
CA SER A 25 22.23 -6.89 20.28
C SER A 25 22.03 -7.51 18.90
N VAL A 26 22.99 -7.29 18.01
CA VAL A 26 23.04 -7.94 16.69
C VAL A 26 23.18 -9.45 16.91
N GLY A 27 22.32 -10.24 16.26
CA GLY A 27 22.30 -11.70 16.39
C GLY A 27 21.51 -12.24 17.58
N ASP A 28 20.83 -11.37 18.36
CA ASP A 28 19.84 -11.86 19.32
C ASP A 28 18.61 -12.31 18.53
N TRP A 29 18.29 -13.61 18.57
CA TRP A 29 17.09 -14.17 17.92
C TRP A 29 17.11 -14.21 16.37
N ASP A 30 18.29 -14.27 15.77
CA ASP A 30 18.42 -14.55 14.35
C ASP A 30 18.10 -16.02 13.98
N VAL A 31 18.13 -16.36 12.71
CA VAL A 31 18.00 -17.74 12.25
C VAL A 31 19.34 -18.45 12.43
N ASP A 32 19.42 -19.35 13.37
CA ASP A 32 20.59 -20.20 13.65
C ASP A 32 20.46 -21.59 13.02
N SER A 33 21.35 -21.90 12.06
CA SER A 33 21.53 -23.25 11.49
C SER A 33 20.24 -23.88 10.97
N GLY A 34 19.66 -23.32 9.91
CA GLY A 34 18.44 -23.88 9.32
C GLY A 34 17.64 -22.90 8.48
N SER A 35 16.33 -22.94 8.61
CA SER A 35 15.46 -22.01 7.90
C SER A 35 14.16 -21.75 8.63
N THR A 36 13.71 -20.52 8.59
CA THR A 36 12.38 -20.11 8.99
C THR A 36 11.51 -19.94 7.76
N ILE A 37 10.34 -20.57 7.75
CA ILE A 37 9.45 -20.61 6.58
C ILE A 37 8.08 -20.07 6.95
N LEU A 38 7.62 -19.05 6.22
CA LEU A 38 6.26 -18.55 6.26
C LEU A 38 5.54 -18.97 4.98
N THR A 39 4.36 -19.58 5.09
CA THR A 39 3.56 -20.01 3.94
C THR A 39 2.21 -19.33 3.97
N SER A 40 1.81 -18.71 2.86
CA SER A 40 0.53 -18.03 2.72
C SER A 40 -0.66 -19.00 2.72
N PRO A 41 -1.88 -18.51 2.94
CA PRO A 41 -3.09 -19.22 2.52
C PRO A 41 -3.08 -19.54 1.00
N ILE A 42 -4.04 -20.32 0.56
CA ILE A 42 -4.31 -20.53 -0.87
C ILE A 42 -5.18 -19.38 -1.38
N PHE A 43 -4.81 -18.83 -2.53
CA PHE A 43 -5.52 -17.74 -3.20
C PHE A 43 -6.12 -18.24 -4.52
N ASN A 44 -7.34 -17.79 -4.82
CA ASN A 44 -7.95 -17.97 -6.12
C ASN A 44 -7.68 -16.72 -6.98
N THR A 45 -6.89 -16.89 -8.03
CA THR A 45 -6.51 -15.82 -8.97
C THR A 45 -7.28 -15.85 -10.28
N VAL A 46 -8.21 -16.82 -10.45
CA VAL A 46 -9.02 -16.96 -11.67
C VAL A 46 -9.87 -15.72 -11.91
N GLY A 47 -9.77 -15.15 -13.11
CA GLY A 47 -10.55 -13.99 -13.53
C GLY A 47 -10.04 -12.64 -13.04
N MET A 48 -8.90 -12.60 -12.36
CA MET A 48 -8.26 -11.34 -11.99
C MET A 48 -7.74 -10.60 -13.24
N THR A 49 -7.95 -9.29 -13.29
CA THR A 49 -7.44 -8.44 -14.39
C THR A 49 -6.04 -7.97 -14.03
N ASN A 50 -5.03 -8.30 -14.87
CA ASN A 50 -3.63 -7.96 -14.65
C ASN A 50 -3.21 -8.16 -13.17
N PRO A 51 -3.31 -9.39 -12.65
CA PRO A 51 -3.04 -9.67 -11.25
C PRO A 51 -1.57 -9.40 -10.92
N ARG A 52 -1.37 -8.79 -9.77
CA ARG A 52 -0.04 -8.54 -9.21
C ARG A 52 0.04 -9.11 -7.80
N VAL A 53 1.24 -9.45 -7.39
CA VAL A 53 1.59 -9.75 -6.01
C VAL A 53 2.57 -8.69 -5.52
N SER A 54 2.30 -8.12 -4.36
CA SER A 54 3.19 -7.15 -3.72
C SER A 54 3.41 -7.52 -2.26
N TYR A 55 4.61 -7.23 -1.80
CA TYR A 55 4.99 -7.35 -0.39
C TYR A 55 6.16 -6.41 -0.10
N TRP A 56 6.32 -6.08 1.19
CA TRP A 56 7.52 -5.42 1.68
C TRP A 56 8.38 -6.45 2.40
N ARG A 57 9.66 -6.45 2.09
CA ARG A 57 10.64 -7.26 2.78
C ARG A 57 11.73 -6.41 3.42
N TRP A 58 12.18 -6.83 4.56
CA TRP A 58 13.39 -6.41 5.21
C TRP A 58 14.29 -7.64 5.36
N TYR A 59 15.55 -7.54 4.98
CA TYR A 59 16.45 -8.69 5.00
C TYR A 59 17.87 -8.27 5.32
N VAL A 60 18.46 -8.93 6.30
CA VAL A 60 19.85 -8.75 6.69
C VAL A 60 20.53 -10.10 6.76
N THR A 61 21.69 -10.20 6.15
CA THR A 61 22.66 -11.28 6.30
C THR A 61 24.06 -10.70 6.38
N GLY A 62 24.94 -11.33 7.12
CA GLY A 62 26.27 -10.80 7.32
C GLY A 62 26.55 -10.37 8.76
N TYR A 63 27.27 -9.31 8.97
CA TYR A 63 27.80 -8.83 10.27
C TYR A 63 28.85 -9.76 10.93
N THR A 64 29.31 -10.79 10.23
CA THR A 64 30.30 -11.76 10.73
C THR A 64 31.37 -12.08 9.71
N THR A 65 32.17 -13.12 9.97
CA THR A 65 33.29 -13.56 9.11
C THR A 65 32.87 -14.15 7.76
N ASN A 66 31.59 -14.52 7.60
CA ASN A 66 31.03 -15.12 6.39
C ASN A 66 29.79 -14.34 5.88
N PRO A 67 29.96 -13.12 5.37
CA PRO A 67 28.85 -12.36 4.82
C PRO A 67 28.33 -12.99 3.52
N ASN A 68 27.02 -12.86 3.26
CA ASN A 68 26.36 -13.26 2.01
C ASN A 68 26.41 -14.76 1.69
N THR A 69 26.35 -15.61 2.72
CA THR A 69 26.27 -17.07 2.56
C THR A 69 24.85 -17.59 2.66
N ASP A 70 23.93 -16.75 3.11
CA ASP A 70 22.55 -17.12 3.40
C ASP A 70 21.60 -16.40 2.47
N PHE A 71 20.39 -16.94 2.36
CA PHE A 71 19.48 -16.53 1.32
C PHE A 71 18.09 -16.21 1.88
N TRP A 72 17.52 -15.11 1.38
CA TRP A 72 16.09 -14.89 1.35
C TRP A 72 15.55 -15.43 0.04
N THR A 73 14.56 -16.34 0.13
CA THR A 73 13.92 -16.93 -1.04
C THR A 73 12.41 -16.78 -0.96
N VAL A 74 11.80 -16.35 -2.05
CA VAL A 74 10.34 -16.35 -2.21
C VAL A 74 9.99 -17.27 -3.37
N GLU A 75 9.00 -18.13 -3.15
CA GLU A 75 8.56 -19.11 -4.12
C GLU A 75 7.04 -19.04 -4.28
N ILE A 76 6.58 -19.32 -5.50
CA ILE A 76 5.17 -19.43 -5.84
C ILE A 76 4.83 -20.85 -6.23
N SER A 77 3.63 -21.30 -5.86
CA SER A 77 3.03 -22.56 -6.27
C SER A 77 1.70 -22.29 -6.96
N SER A 78 1.44 -22.98 -8.06
CA SER A 78 0.15 -22.99 -8.77
C SER A 78 -0.72 -24.22 -8.46
N ASN A 79 -0.26 -25.09 -7.55
CA ASN A 79 -0.91 -26.35 -7.22
C ASN A 79 -1.06 -26.59 -5.70
N GLY A 80 -1.25 -25.50 -4.95
CA GLY A 80 -1.52 -25.56 -3.51
C GLY A 80 -0.32 -25.89 -2.63
N GLY A 81 0.89 -25.83 -3.17
CA GLY A 81 2.14 -26.18 -2.47
C GLY A 81 2.73 -27.53 -2.89
N GLY A 82 2.19 -28.19 -3.90
CA GLY A 82 2.73 -29.47 -4.41
C GLY A 82 4.06 -29.31 -5.15
N SER A 83 4.28 -28.17 -5.79
CA SER A 83 5.57 -27.77 -6.37
C SER A 83 5.74 -26.26 -6.27
N TRP A 84 7.00 -25.81 -6.28
CA TRP A 84 7.37 -24.42 -6.03
C TRP A 84 8.31 -23.91 -7.10
N ILE A 85 8.09 -22.66 -7.53
CA ILE A 85 8.90 -21.93 -8.50
C ILE A 85 9.51 -20.73 -7.77
N PRO A 86 10.83 -20.55 -7.75
CA PRO A 86 11.44 -19.39 -7.14
C PRO A 86 11.13 -18.12 -7.94
N ILE A 87 10.74 -17.06 -7.25
CA ILE A 87 10.45 -15.74 -7.82
C ILE A 87 11.37 -14.67 -7.28
N GLU A 88 11.98 -14.90 -6.11
CA GLU A 88 13.05 -14.10 -5.55
C GLU A 88 14.05 -15.03 -4.88
N ASN A 89 15.34 -14.73 -5.05
CA ASN A 89 16.43 -15.42 -4.35
C ASN A 89 17.59 -14.42 -4.22
N THR A 90 17.88 -13.95 -3.02
CA THR A 90 18.91 -12.96 -2.77
C THR A 90 19.73 -13.27 -1.52
N ASP A 91 21.02 -13.05 -1.64
CA ASP A 91 21.99 -13.03 -0.56
C ASP A 91 22.40 -11.60 -0.16
N VAL A 92 21.81 -10.61 -0.80
CA VAL A 92 22.14 -9.20 -0.58
C VAL A 92 21.34 -8.63 0.58
N ALA A 93 22.04 -8.27 1.65
CA ALA A 93 21.47 -7.58 2.80
C ALA A 93 20.90 -6.22 2.39
N THR A 94 19.67 -5.94 2.83
CA THR A 94 19.03 -4.65 2.65
C THR A 94 18.35 -4.26 3.96
N PRO A 95 19.04 -3.55 4.86
CA PRO A 95 18.54 -3.19 6.19
C PRO A 95 17.53 -2.02 6.10
N ALA A 96 16.60 -2.13 5.19
CA ALA A 96 15.48 -1.22 4.98
C ALA A 96 14.34 -2.01 4.36
N TRP A 97 13.11 -1.55 4.58
CA TRP A 97 11.96 -2.11 3.90
C TRP A 97 12.02 -1.84 2.40
N VAL A 98 11.93 -2.89 1.60
CA VAL A 98 11.95 -2.85 0.13
C VAL A 98 10.64 -3.41 -0.38
N ASN A 99 9.97 -2.66 -1.24
CA ASN A 99 8.76 -3.14 -1.93
C ASN A 99 9.15 -4.02 -3.10
N ILE A 100 8.54 -5.19 -3.16
CA ILE A 100 8.58 -6.10 -4.31
C ILE A 100 7.16 -6.15 -4.88
N ASP A 101 7.02 -5.89 -6.18
CA ASP A 101 5.74 -5.85 -6.88
C ASP A 101 5.88 -6.51 -8.24
N LEU A 102 5.27 -7.68 -8.43
CA LEU A 102 5.48 -8.55 -9.57
C LEU A 102 4.17 -8.81 -10.34
N ASP A 103 4.27 -8.93 -11.66
CA ASP A 103 3.16 -9.39 -12.50
C ASP A 103 2.95 -10.89 -12.29
N LEU A 104 1.80 -11.25 -11.73
CA LEU A 104 1.49 -12.63 -11.41
C LEU A 104 1.34 -13.51 -12.66
N ASN A 105 0.82 -12.96 -13.78
CA ASN A 105 0.70 -13.69 -15.04
C ASN A 105 2.06 -14.05 -15.67
N ALA A 106 3.11 -13.28 -15.36
CA ALA A 106 4.47 -13.60 -15.80
C ALA A 106 5.09 -14.74 -15.00
N LEU A 107 4.55 -15.06 -13.82
CA LEU A 107 5.08 -16.08 -12.92
C LEU A 107 4.37 -17.43 -13.10
N VAL A 108 3.03 -17.42 -13.02
CA VAL A 108 2.20 -18.63 -13.15
C VAL A 108 0.88 -18.29 -13.84
N PRO A 109 0.25 -19.26 -14.53
CA PRO A 109 -1.13 -19.08 -15.01
C PRO A 109 -2.10 -18.86 -13.85
N GLN A 110 -3.14 -18.05 -14.06
CA GLN A 110 -4.21 -17.85 -13.09
C GLN A 110 -4.89 -19.18 -12.76
N ASN A 111 -5.08 -19.44 -11.49
CA ASN A 111 -5.65 -20.69 -11.00
C ASN A 111 -6.29 -20.51 -9.61
N GLY A 112 -6.98 -21.56 -9.13
CA GLY A 112 -7.62 -21.56 -7.81
C GLY A 112 -6.72 -22.01 -6.65
N LEU A 113 -5.43 -22.28 -6.90
CA LEU A 113 -4.51 -22.95 -5.96
C LEU A 113 -3.18 -22.20 -5.81
N THR A 114 -3.17 -20.90 -6.09
CA THR A 114 -1.96 -20.07 -5.96
C THR A 114 -1.56 -19.92 -4.50
N ARG A 115 -0.28 -20.15 -4.20
CA ARG A 115 0.26 -20.07 -2.85
C ARG A 115 1.68 -19.54 -2.87
N PHE A 116 2.11 -18.86 -1.81
CA PHE A 116 3.46 -18.31 -1.67
C PHE A 116 4.16 -18.91 -0.45
N ARG A 117 5.50 -18.99 -0.55
CA ARG A 117 6.38 -19.40 0.53
C ARG A 117 7.56 -18.44 0.61
N PHE A 118 7.81 -17.95 1.80
CA PHE A 118 8.91 -17.05 2.15
C PHE A 118 9.86 -17.80 3.06
N THR A 119 11.14 -17.80 2.74
CA THR A 119 12.14 -18.57 3.47
C THR A 119 13.34 -17.68 3.78
N ALA A 120 13.65 -17.51 5.05
CA ALA A 120 14.94 -17.01 5.52
C ALA A 120 15.79 -18.21 5.91
N ARG A 121 16.98 -18.35 5.34
CA ARG A 121 17.85 -19.51 5.51
C ARG A 121 19.22 -19.08 6.01
N ASP A 122 19.65 -19.68 7.09
CA ASP A 122 21.05 -19.73 7.56
C ASP A 122 21.60 -21.12 7.32
N THR A 123 22.54 -21.25 6.41
CA THR A 123 23.18 -22.53 6.06
C THR A 123 24.69 -22.53 6.29
N GLY A 124 25.24 -21.41 6.69
CA GLY A 124 26.65 -21.21 6.98
C GLY A 124 26.99 -21.28 8.46
N GLN A 125 28.27 -21.15 8.78
CA GLN A 125 28.72 -20.89 10.15
C GLN A 125 29.03 -19.40 10.29
N GLY A 126 28.48 -18.78 11.33
CA GLY A 126 28.85 -17.42 11.76
C GLY A 126 28.27 -16.30 10.92
N SER A 127 27.16 -16.50 10.26
CA SER A 127 26.31 -15.45 9.69
C SER A 127 25.16 -15.11 10.65
N ILE A 128 24.66 -13.89 10.54
CA ILE A 128 23.47 -13.45 11.23
C ILE A 128 22.41 -13.23 10.15
N THR A 129 21.33 -13.99 10.22
CA THR A 129 20.24 -13.92 9.24
C THR A 129 18.94 -13.53 9.91
N GLU A 130 18.48 -12.34 9.58
CA GLU A 130 17.21 -11.79 10.07
C GLU A 130 16.36 -11.35 8.88
N ALA A 131 15.07 -11.61 8.93
CA ALA A 131 14.15 -11.21 7.87
C ALA A 131 12.80 -10.75 8.43
N GLY A 132 12.18 -9.84 7.68
CA GLY A 132 10.83 -9.35 7.92
C GLY A 132 10.00 -9.35 6.63
N LEU A 133 8.71 -9.59 6.77
CA LEU A 133 7.72 -9.51 5.72
C LEU A 133 6.52 -8.70 6.20
N ASP A 134 6.07 -7.76 5.39
CA ASP A 134 4.91 -6.93 5.67
C ASP A 134 4.10 -6.62 4.40
N ASP A 135 2.86 -6.15 4.60
CA ASP A 135 1.95 -5.68 3.54
C ASP A 135 1.81 -6.64 2.35
N PHE A 136 1.81 -7.95 2.61
CA PHE A 136 1.60 -8.93 1.54
C PHE A 136 0.19 -8.84 0.98
N MET A 137 0.08 -8.63 -0.33
CA MET A 137 -1.20 -8.56 -1.03
C MET A 137 -1.17 -9.14 -2.44
N ILE A 138 -2.31 -9.65 -2.90
CA ILE A 138 -2.58 -9.95 -4.30
C ILE A 138 -3.70 -9.03 -4.76
N TYR A 139 -3.51 -8.32 -5.86
CA TYR A 139 -4.46 -7.33 -6.33
C TYR A 139 -4.56 -7.29 -7.87
N SER A 140 -5.65 -6.76 -8.37
CA SER A 140 -5.86 -6.54 -9.80
C SER A 140 -5.49 -5.12 -10.19
N VAL A 141 -4.73 -4.97 -11.28
CA VAL A 141 -4.52 -3.66 -11.92
C VAL A 141 -5.55 -3.51 -13.04
N VAL A 142 -6.59 -2.74 -12.79
CA VAL A 142 -7.53 -2.37 -13.84
C VAL A 142 -6.96 -1.16 -14.58
N PRO A 143 -6.66 -1.27 -15.89
CA PRO A 143 -6.22 -0.11 -16.65
C PRO A 143 -7.28 0.99 -16.55
N TYR A 144 -6.84 2.18 -16.17
CA TYR A 144 -7.69 3.35 -16.36
C TYR A 144 -7.85 3.56 -17.88
N VAL A 145 -8.98 3.12 -18.42
CA VAL A 145 -9.37 3.48 -19.77
C VAL A 145 -10.04 4.84 -19.65
N PRO A 146 -9.41 5.94 -20.14
CA PRO A 146 -10.15 7.18 -20.27
C PRO A 146 -11.25 6.91 -21.27
N THR A 147 -12.50 6.85 -20.79
CA THR A 147 -13.65 6.82 -21.67
C THR A 147 -13.67 8.15 -22.41
N VAL A 148 -13.24 8.15 -23.68
CA VAL A 148 -13.64 9.18 -24.63
C VAL A 148 -15.17 9.11 -24.69
N ASP A 149 -15.84 10.22 -24.38
CA ASP A 149 -17.29 10.35 -24.29
C ASP A 149 -18.05 9.64 -25.42
N ALA A 150 -18.44 8.41 -25.15
CA ALA A 150 -19.69 7.90 -25.69
C ALA A 150 -20.76 8.15 -24.61
N PRO A 151 -21.98 8.64 -24.92
CA PRO A 151 -22.97 8.87 -23.89
C PRO A 151 -23.28 7.54 -23.18
N SER A 152 -22.70 7.36 -22.01
CA SER A 152 -22.97 6.19 -21.19
C SER A 152 -24.39 6.34 -20.68
N VAL A 153 -25.26 5.47 -21.13
CA VAL A 153 -26.58 5.25 -20.49
C VAL A 153 -26.25 4.84 -19.04
N ALA A 154 -26.46 5.76 -18.11
CA ALA A 154 -26.22 5.55 -16.70
C ALA A 154 -27.21 4.48 -16.19
N THR A 155 -26.74 3.23 -16.08
CA THR A 155 -27.52 2.13 -15.53
C THR A 155 -27.26 2.07 -14.01
N GLY A 156 -28.20 2.58 -13.22
CA GLY A 156 -28.30 2.37 -11.78
C GLY A 156 -28.01 3.61 -10.92
N PRO A 157 -28.64 3.68 -9.73
CA PRO A 157 -28.41 4.78 -8.80
C PRO A 157 -26.97 4.72 -8.26
N ARG A 158 -26.16 5.68 -8.64
CA ARG A 158 -24.86 5.89 -8.02
C ARG A 158 -25.10 6.51 -6.64
N MET A 159 -24.45 5.96 -5.62
CA MET A 159 -24.51 6.54 -4.27
C MET A 159 -23.67 7.83 -4.23
N PHE A 160 -24.17 8.82 -3.46
CA PHE A 160 -23.40 10.00 -3.13
C PHE A 160 -22.27 9.64 -2.16
N GLU A 161 -21.02 9.70 -2.62
CA GLU A 161 -19.85 9.29 -1.85
C GLU A 161 -18.67 10.22 -2.10
N LEU A 162 -17.90 10.48 -1.05
CA LEU A 162 -16.60 11.11 -1.10
C LEU A 162 -15.54 10.11 -0.64
N GLY A 163 -14.73 9.64 -1.55
CA GLY A 163 -13.63 8.73 -1.27
C GLY A 163 -12.55 9.37 -0.38
N PRO A 164 -11.67 8.56 0.19
CA PRO A 164 -10.58 9.04 1.04
C PRO A 164 -9.62 9.92 0.25
N ALA A 165 -8.95 10.82 0.96
CA ALA A 165 -7.84 11.60 0.40
C ALA A 165 -6.65 10.68 0.12
N ASN A 166 -6.07 10.75 -1.07
CA ASN A 166 -4.92 9.95 -1.46
C ASN A 166 -3.93 10.78 -2.29
N PRO A 167 -2.64 10.83 -1.93
CA PRO A 167 -2.05 10.27 -0.71
C PRO A 167 -2.49 11.05 0.54
N THR A 168 -2.51 10.36 1.67
CA THR A 168 -2.58 10.94 3.00
C THR A 168 -1.73 10.08 3.94
N PRO A 169 -0.67 10.62 4.59
CA PRO A 169 -0.18 12.01 4.50
C PRO A 169 0.33 12.42 3.11
N PHE A 170 0.35 13.73 2.83
CA PHE A 170 1.05 14.29 1.69
C PHE A 170 1.96 15.45 2.11
N ARG A 171 2.98 15.75 1.33
CA ARG A 171 3.99 16.77 1.67
C ARG A 171 3.71 18.09 0.96
N SER A 172 4.23 19.16 1.54
CA SER A 172 4.28 20.48 0.90
C SER A 172 4.88 20.37 -0.52
N GLY A 173 4.19 20.95 -1.51
CA GLY A 173 4.56 20.83 -2.92
C GLY A 173 3.97 19.61 -3.64
N GLN A 174 3.29 18.70 -2.93
CA GLN A 174 2.52 17.61 -3.49
C GLN A 174 1.02 17.94 -3.48
N THR A 175 0.22 17.07 -4.07
CA THR A 175 -1.24 17.16 -4.05
C THR A 175 -1.86 15.92 -3.44
N THR A 176 -2.97 16.09 -2.73
CA THR A 176 -3.86 15.00 -2.37
C THR A 176 -5.14 15.06 -3.21
N THR A 177 -5.72 13.92 -3.51
CA THR A 177 -6.87 13.79 -4.41
C THR A 177 -7.97 13.00 -3.74
N LEU A 178 -9.23 13.41 -3.94
CA LEU A 178 -10.41 12.67 -3.52
C LEU A 178 -11.30 12.39 -4.74
N SER A 179 -11.95 11.25 -4.74
CA SER A 179 -12.97 10.89 -5.72
C SER A 179 -14.35 11.23 -5.18
N LEU A 180 -15.11 12.02 -5.92
CA LEU A 180 -16.52 12.32 -5.63
C LEU A 180 -17.41 11.54 -6.58
N SER A 181 -18.31 10.72 -6.04
CA SER A 181 -19.42 10.12 -6.79
C SER A 181 -20.68 10.92 -6.58
N LEU A 182 -21.24 11.50 -7.66
CA LEU A 182 -22.43 12.34 -7.64
C LEU A 182 -23.56 11.67 -8.43
N PRO A 183 -24.66 11.23 -7.77
CA PRO A 183 -25.75 10.50 -8.45
C PRO A 183 -26.58 11.39 -9.38
N LYS A 184 -26.67 12.68 -9.09
CA LYS A 184 -27.43 13.67 -9.88
C LYS A 184 -26.62 14.93 -10.07
N ALA A 185 -26.80 15.60 -11.20
CA ALA A 185 -26.24 16.92 -11.44
C ALA A 185 -26.75 17.93 -10.40
N GLY A 186 -25.87 18.78 -9.92
CA GLY A 186 -26.24 19.80 -8.92
C GLY A 186 -25.08 20.65 -8.44
N PRO A 187 -25.37 21.69 -7.64
CA PRO A 187 -24.34 22.53 -7.07
C PRO A 187 -23.52 21.74 -6.03
N VAL A 188 -22.21 21.85 -6.12
CA VAL A 188 -21.24 21.20 -5.23
C VAL A 188 -20.24 22.21 -4.75
N SER A 189 -19.98 22.19 -3.45
CA SER A 189 -18.93 23.00 -2.82
C SER A 189 -18.02 22.12 -2.00
N ALA A 190 -16.71 22.17 -2.27
CA ALA A 190 -15.67 21.48 -1.51
C ALA A 190 -14.74 22.50 -0.85
N ARG A 191 -14.64 22.44 0.47
CA ARG A 191 -13.86 23.38 1.29
C ARG A 191 -12.96 22.64 2.26
N VAL A 192 -11.79 23.22 2.53
CA VAL A 192 -10.82 22.71 3.51
C VAL A 192 -10.95 23.49 4.81
N PHE A 193 -10.92 22.76 5.92
CA PHE A 193 -10.98 23.32 7.28
C PHE A 193 -9.80 22.82 8.10
N ASP A 194 -9.30 23.65 8.99
CA ASP A 194 -8.34 23.24 10.02
C ASP A 194 -9.03 22.57 11.23
N VAL A 195 -8.24 22.11 12.20
CA VAL A 195 -8.75 21.46 13.41
C VAL A 195 -9.58 22.38 14.31
N ALA A 196 -9.48 23.70 14.15
CA ALA A 196 -10.30 24.68 14.85
C ALA A 196 -11.62 24.99 14.12
N GLY A 197 -11.88 24.32 12.98
CA GLY A 197 -13.07 24.53 12.16
C GLY A 197 -13.02 25.78 11.30
N ARG A 198 -11.86 26.43 11.15
CA ARG A 198 -11.71 27.60 10.28
C ARG A 198 -11.54 27.14 8.84
N LYS A 199 -12.30 27.75 7.91
CA LYS A 199 -12.11 27.52 6.47
C LYS A 199 -10.75 28.06 6.05
N VAL A 200 -9.93 27.24 5.38
CA VAL A 200 -8.59 27.61 4.92
C VAL A 200 -8.50 27.65 3.40
N ALA A 201 -9.29 26.84 2.69
CA ALA A 201 -9.32 26.87 1.23
C ALA A 201 -10.68 26.46 0.66
N THR A 202 -10.99 26.95 -0.55
CA THR A 202 -12.10 26.51 -1.37
C THR A 202 -11.55 25.80 -2.58
N LEU A 203 -11.83 24.49 -2.71
CA LEU A 203 -11.32 23.64 -3.80
C LEU A 203 -12.24 23.64 -5.01
N LEU A 204 -13.55 23.76 -4.74
CA LEU A 204 -14.60 23.70 -5.75
C LEU A 204 -15.83 24.46 -5.23
N ASP A 205 -16.49 25.21 -6.11
CA ASP A 205 -17.79 25.84 -5.84
C ASP A 205 -18.51 26.09 -7.18
N GLN A 206 -19.14 25.02 -7.70
CA GLN A 206 -19.79 25.04 -9.02
C GLN A 206 -20.82 23.93 -9.16
N THR A 207 -21.66 24.00 -10.20
CA THR A 207 -22.52 22.89 -10.59
C THR A 207 -21.73 21.83 -11.33
N LEU A 208 -21.90 20.57 -10.92
CA LEU A 208 -21.32 19.41 -11.57
C LEU A 208 -22.41 18.50 -12.15
N ASP A 209 -22.10 17.82 -13.23
CA ASP A 209 -22.94 16.77 -13.78
C ASP A 209 -22.93 15.52 -12.89
N SER A 210 -23.91 14.64 -13.08
CA SER A 210 -23.87 13.30 -12.46
C SER A 210 -22.63 12.53 -12.95
N GLY A 211 -21.95 11.86 -12.05
CA GLY A 211 -20.75 11.11 -12.43
C GLY A 211 -19.70 11.04 -11.31
N VAL A 212 -18.49 10.65 -11.68
CA VAL A 212 -17.34 10.64 -10.80
C VAL A 212 -16.45 11.83 -11.11
N HIS A 213 -16.16 12.64 -10.09
CA HIS A 213 -15.36 13.85 -10.19
C HIS A 213 -14.11 13.73 -9.31
N ARG A 214 -13.07 14.43 -9.71
CA ARG A 214 -11.82 14.49 -8.97
C ARG A 214 -11.69 15.82 -8.26
N ILE A 215 -11.48 15.80 -6.95
CA ILE A 215 -11.19 16.98 -6.13
C ILE A 215 -9.72 16.92 -5.73
N VAL A 216 -9.00 18.02 -5.95
CA VAL A 216 -7.55 18.08 -5.69
C VAL A 216 -7.27 19.21 -4.72
N TRP A 217 -6.40 18.95 -3.74
CA TRP A 217 -5.83 19.97 -2.86
C TRP A 217 -4.31 19.91 -2.88
N ASN A 218 -3.67 21.03 -3.13
CA ASN A 218 -2.21 21.19 -3.20
C ASN A 218 -1.57 21.68 -1.90
N GLY A 219 -2.34 21.69 -0.80
CA GLY A 219 -1.87 22.19 0.49
C GLY A 219 -1.85 23.71 0.63
N GLN A 220 -2.38 24.47 -0.33
CA GLN A 220 -2.46 25.95 -0.24
C GLN A 220 -3.79 26.41 0.36
N VAL A 221 -3.75 27.58 1.01
CA VAL A 221 -4.92 28.33 1.44
C VAL A 221 -5.41 29.21 0.31
N ASP A 222 -6.60 29.83 0.45
CA ASP A 222 -7.21 30.69 -0.59
C ASP A 222 -6.29 31.83 -1.07
N SER A 223 -5.36 32.29 -0.25
CA SER A 223 -4.36 33.32 -0.64
C SER A 223 -3.17 32.78 -1.45
N GLY A 224 -3.11 31.49 -1.74
CA GLY A 224 -2.01 30.83 -2.46
C GLY A 224 -0.79 30.48 -1.60
N VAL A 225 -0.81 30.81 -0.31
CA VAL A 225 0.26 30.46 0.64
C VAL A 225 0.08 29.00 1.09
N MET A 226 1.19 28.31 1.33
CA MET A 226 1.16 26.95 1.87
C MET A 226 0.56 26.95 3.28
N ALA A 227 -0.41 26.07 3.51
CA ALA A 227 -0.96 25.84 4.83
C ALA A 227 0.11 25.23 5.78
N PRO A 228 0.07 25.54 7.08
CA PRO A 228 0.92 24.88 8.06
C PRO A 228 0.77 23.35 8.03
N ALA A 229 1.83 22.62 8.40
CA ALA A 229 1.71 21.18 8.61
C ALA A 229 0.65 20.89 9.69
N GLY A 230 -0.21 19.91 9.44
CA GLY A 230 -1.30 19.62 10.36
C GLY A 230 -2.41 18.78 9.73
N VAL A 231 -3.39 18.44 10.56
CA VAL A 231 -4.60 17.72 10.14
C VAL A 231 -5.61 18.72 9.56
N TYR A 232 -6.19 18.34 8.43
CA TYR A 232 -7.21 19.10 7.72
C TYR A 232 -8.42 18.23 7.39
N PHE A 233 -9.58 18.88 7.28
CA PHE A 233 -10.83 18.25 6.91
C PHE A 233 -11.32 18.84 5.60
N ILE A 234 -11.53 18.00 4.60
CA ILE A 234 -12.11 18.38 3.32
C ILE A 234 -13.59 18.05 3.40
N ARG A 235 -14.41 19.08 3.49
CA ARG A 235 -15.85 19.00 3.56
C ARG A 235 -16.45 19.29 2.19
N LEU A 236 -17.34 18.40 1.78
CA LEU A 236 -18.13 18.50 0.57
C LEU A 236 -19.59 18.72 0.94
N ASP A 237 -20.21 19.75 0.39
CA ASP A 237 -21.63 20.06 0.51
C ASP A 237 -22.30 19.92 -0.88
N SER A 238 -23.42 19.21 -0.95
CA SER A 238 -24.25 19.06 -2.15
C SER A 238 -25.73 18.87 -1.76
N PRO A 239 -26.68 18.96 -2.71
CA PRO A 239 -28.10 18.64 -2.43
C PRO A 239 -28.30 17.20 -1.93
N GLU A 240 -27.42 16.27 -2.27
CA GLU A 240 -27.45 14.86 -1.83
C GLU A 240 -26.94 14.68 -0.38
N GLY A 241 -26.43 15.75 0.26
CA GLY A 241 -25.95 15.75 1.64
C GLY A 241 -24.54 16.30 1.81
N VAL A 242 -23.96 16.00 2.98
CA VAL A 242 -22.60 16.46 3.36
C VAL A 242 -21.71 15.24 3.57
N ARG A 243 -20.47 15.34 3.09
CA ARG A 243 -19.40 14.36 3.35
C ARG A 243 -18.14 15.07 3.81
N THR A 244 -17.36 14.42 4.66
CA THR A 244 -16.09 14.98 5.16
C THR A 244 -15.03 13.87 5.16
N GLN A 245 -13.85 14.23 4.67
CA GLN A 245 -12.68 13.37 4.70
C GLN A 245 -11.52 14.10 5.40
N ARG A 246 -10.72 13.34 6.12
CA ARG A 246 -9.53 13.85 6.81
C ARG A 246 -8.30 13.66 5.93
N THR A 247 -7.37 14.62 5.97
CA THR A 247 -6.04 14.49 5.38
C THR A 247 -4.98 15.08 6.31
N LEU A 248 -3.73 14.66 6.14
CA LEU A 248 -2.58 15.14 6.90
C LEU A 248 -1.57 15.76 5.93
N LEU A 249 -1.28 17.05 6.13
CA LEU A 249 -0.24 17.78 5.41
C LEU A 249 1.04 17.79 6.26
N LEU A 250 2.14 17.34 5.67
CA LEU A 250 3.47 17.37 6.23
C LEU A 250 4.32 18.48 5.57
N ARG A 251 5.37 18.89 6.24
CA ARG A 251 6.39 19.78 5.66
C ARG A 251 7.32 19.08 4.71
#